data_35d46bda0884af0f77595fe52c9cae9e
#
_entry.id   35d46bda0884af0f77595fe52c9cae9e
#
_cell.length_a   1.000
_cell.length_b   1.000
_cell.length_c   1.000
_cell.angle_alpha   90.00
_cell.angle_beta   90.00
_cell.angle_gamma   90.00
#
_symmetry.space_group_name_H-M   'P 1'
#
loop_
_entity.id
_entity.type
_entity.pdbx_description
1 polymer ?
#
loop_
_entity_poly.entity_id
_entity_poly.type
_entity_poly.pdbx_seq_one_letter_code
_entity_poly.pdbx_strand_id
1 'polypeptide(L)'
;ALCVDINHPAAPVQKSAIDIINYINEKKGFIYAAHCTNDDGVLKRRMNHVWQHKGLLAAQIPSSIEDLLGIENDFYRKVFLNKDPNYCREREMAAINAADVAKPSDIKKDVASCLIKMTKPCFTSFKQAFLDAGSRVRLNSDKPESYASAIERIRFVGGYLDGLDIELSDHLNAVIGGRGTGKSTVVECIRY
;
A
#
# COMPACT_ATOMS: atom_id res chain seq x y z
N ALA A 1 -9.99 -14.25 -16.31
CA ALA A 1 -9.57 -14.97 -15.13
C ALA A 1 -8.59 -16.04 -15.57
N LEU A 2 -7.33 -15.98 -15.15
CA LEU A 2 -6.47 -17.14 -15.10
C LEU A 2 -7.04 -17.99 -13.97
N CYS A 3 -8.06 -18.81 -14.25
CA CYS A 3 -8.41 -19.89 -13.36
C CYS A 3 -7.25 -20.87 -13.43
N VAL A 4 -6.41 -20.85 -12.42
CA VAL A 4 -5.58 -22.00 -12.11
C VAL A 4 -6.58 -23.05 -11.61
N ASP A 5 -6.81 -24.07 -12.41
CA ASP A 5 -7.54 -25.23 -11.93
C ASP A 5 -6.69 -25.86 -10.81
N ILE A 6 -7.12 -25.68 -9.57
CA ILE A 6 -6.42 -26.19 -8.40
C ILE A 6 -6.28 -27.72 -8.37
N ASN A 7 -6.97 -28.42 -9.27
CA ASN A 7 -6.91 -29.87 -9.43
C ASN A 7 -5.91 -30.33 -10.50
N HIS A 8 -5.27 -29.41 -11.22
CA HIS A 8 -4.18 -29.74 -12.13
C HIS A 8 -2.86 -29.15 -11.65
N PRO A 9 -1.77 -29.92 -11.65
CA PRO A 9 -0.44 -29.37 -11.46
C PRO A 9 -0.26 -28.26 -12.50
N ALA A 10 0.00 -27.05 -12.03
CA ALA A 10 0.12 -25.87 -12.87
C ALA A 10 1.17 -26.12 -13.95
N ALA A 11 0.74 -26.31 -15.18
CA ALA A 11 1.66 -26.28 -16.31
C ALA A 11 2.32 -24.89 -16.32
N PRO A 12 3.65 -24.80 -16.47
CA PRO A 12 4.34 -23.51 -16.50
C PRO A 12 3.72 -22.65 -17.59
N VAL A 13 3.30 -21.44 -17.22
CA VAL A 13 2.71 -20.50 -18.17
C VAL A 13 3.80 -20.13 -19.19
N GLN A 14 3.59 -20.44 -20.47
CA GLN A 14 4.53 -20.15 -21.57
C GLN A 14 4.51 -18.66 -21.99
N LYS A 15 4.25 -17.75 -21.04
CA LYS A 15 4.23 -16.30 -21.29
C LYS A 15 5.33 -15.62 -20.50
N SER A 16 5.93 -14.61 -21.08
CA SER A 16 6.90 -13.78 -20.34
C SER A 16 6.22 -13.05 -19.19
N ALA A 17 6.99 -12.67 -18.16
CA ALA A 17 6.47 -11.88 -17.05
C ALA A 17 5.84 -10.56 -17.53
N ILE A 18 6.41 -9.93 -18.56
CA ILE A 18 5.88 -8.71 -19.17
C ILE A 18 4.51 -8.95 -19.82
N ASP A 19 4.34 -10.05 -20.56
CA ASP A 19 3.06 -10.39 -21.18
C ASP A 19 1.96 -10.61 -20.13
N ILE A 20 2.32 -11.26 -19.02
CA ILE A 20 1.39 -11.46 -17.90
C ILE A 20 1.01 -10.12 -17.28
N ILE A 21 1.97 -9.23 -17.01
CA ILE A 21 1.70 -7.91 -16.46
C ILE A 21 0.77 -7.13 -17.40
N ASN A 22 1.06 -7.10 -18.69
CA ASN A 22 0.23 -6.41 -19.68
C ASN A 22 -1.19 -6.96 -19.71
N TYR A 23 -1.33 -8.28 -19.80
CA TYR A 23 -2.64 -8.94 -19.81
C TYR A 23 -3.48 -8.61 -18.57
N ILE A 24 -2.88 -8.70 -17.37
CA ILE A 24 -3.59 -8.39 -16.13
C ILE A 24 -4.00 -6.90 -16.06
N ASN A 25 -3.13 -6.00 -16.54
CA ASN A 25 -3.46 -4.57 -16.59
C ASN A 25 -4.57 -4.24 -17.58
N GLU A 26 -4.60 -4.87 -18.75
CA GLU A 26 -5.70 -4.76 -19.74
C GLU A 26 -7.05 -5.19 -19.12
N LYS A 27 -7.03 -6.23 -18.29
CA LYS A 27 -8.20 -6.70 -17.54
C LYS A 27 -8.51 -5.86 -16.31
N LYS A 28 -7.81 -4.71 -16.12
CA LYS A 28 -7.91 -3.83 -14.95
C LYS A 28 -7.61 -4.53 -13.62
N GLY A 29 -6.90 -5.67 -13.65
CA GLY A 29 -6.49 -6.42 -12.49
C GLY A 29 -5.38 -5.74 -11.69
N PHE A 30 -4.94 -6.41 -10.64
CA PHE A 30 -3.80 -6.02 -9.80
C PHE A 30 -2.76 -7.12 -9.83
N ILE A 31 -1.49 -6.76 -9.95
CA ILE A 31 -0.37 -7.69 -9.95
C ILE A 31 0.74 -7.18 -9.05
N TYR A 32 1.38 -8.09 -8.36
CA TYR A 32 2.55 -7.83 -7.54
C TYR A 32 3.62 -8.92 -7.75
N ALA A 33 4.87 -8.61 -7.46
CA ALA A 33 5.96 -9.57 -7.48
C ALA A 33 5.98 -10.33 -6.14
N ALA A 34 5.55 -11.58 -6.15
CA ALA A 34 5.63 -12.44 -4.99
C ALA A 34 7.09 -12.82 -4.69
N HIS A 35 7.44 -12.93 -3.40
CA HIS A 35 8.75 -13.42 -2.93
C HIS A 35 9.95 -12.82 -3.70
N CYS A 36 9.91 -11.49 -3.94
CA CYS A 36 10.81 -10.83 -4.91
C CYS A 36 12.31 -10.97 -4.59
N THR A 37 12.66 -11.32 -3.36
CA THR A 37 14.04 -11.53 -2.86
C THR A 37 14.47 -13.00 -2.80
N ASN A 38 13.55 -13.95 -3.01
CA ASN A 38 13.85 -15.38 -3.02
C ASN A 38 14.47 -15.81 -4.35
N ASP A 39 15.01 -17.03 -4.43
CA ASP A 39 15.77 -17.55 -5.57
C ASP A 39 15.06 -17.40 -6.93
N ASP A 40 13.73 -17.53 -6.94
CA ASP A 40 12.89 -17.32 -8.13
C ASP A 40 12.36 -15.89 -8.26
N GLY A 41 12.70 -15.01 -7.32
CA GLY A 41 12.19 -13.66 -7.23
C GLY A 41 12.79 -12.70 -8.28
N VAL A 42 12.01 -11.71 -8.66
CA VAL A 42 12.37 -10.70 -9.68
C VAL A 42 13.69 -9.99 -9.35
N LEU A 43 13.95 -9.68 -8.10
CA LEU A 43 15.18 -8.99 -7.68
C LEU A 43 16.37 -9.94 -7.61
N LYS A 44 16.18 -11.16 -7.10
CA LYS A 44 17.23 -12.18 -7.06
C LYS A 44 17.72 -12.55 -8.46
N ARG A 45 16.80 -12.68 -9.40
CA ARG A 45 17.08 -12.98 -10.80
C ARG A 45 17.50 -11.74 -11.62
N ARG A 46 17.66 -10.59 -10.98
CA ARG A 46 18.10 -9.34 -11.63
C ARG A 46 17.25 -8.93 -12.83
N MET A 47 15.93 -9.11 -12.75
CA MET A 47 14.99 -8.81 -13.83
C MET A 47 14.56 -7.33 -13.78
N ASN A 48 15.49 -6.40 -14.05
CA ASN A 48 15.24 -4.96 -13.97
C ASN A 48 14.11 -4.49 -14.89
N HIS A 49 14.00 -5.03 -16.10
CA HIS A 49 12.94 -4.72 -17.06
C HIS A 49 11.54 -5.06 -16.54
N VAL A 50 11.40 -6.16 -15.76
CA VAL A 50 10.15 -6.51 -15.10
C VAL A 50 9.87 -5.57 -13.93
N TRP A 51 10.91 -5.30 -13.12
CA TRP A 51 10.81 -4.37 -11.99
C TRP A 51 10.37 -2.98 -12.42
N GLN A 52 10.96 -2.44 -13.49
CA GLN A 52 10.65 -1.11 -14.01
C GLN A 52 9.31 -1.01 -14.73
N HIS A 53 8.64 -2.13 -14.97
CA HIS A 53 7.35 -2.11 -15.67
C HIS A 53 6.29 -1.35 -14.88
N LYS A 54 5.70 -0.30 -15.47
CA LYS A 54 4.73 0.60 -14.81
C LYS A 54 3.48 -0.10 -14.26
N GLY A 55 3.15 -1.25 -14.82
CA GLY A 55 1.98 -2.04 -14.41
C GLY A 55 2.23 -2.96 -13.23
N LEU A 56 3.48 -3.16 -12.80
CA LEU A 56 3.82 -3.86 -11.56
C LEU A 56 3.77 -2.86 -10.42
N LEU A 57 2.83 -3.00 -9.49
CA LEU A 57 2.52 -1.96 -8.50
C LEU A 57 3.08 -2.26 -7.11
N ALA A 58 3.34 -3.53 -6.80
CA ALA A 58 3.83 -3.93 -5.48
C ALA A 58 4.82 -5.10 -5.58
N ALA A 59 5.62 -5.26 -4.56
CA ALA A 59 6.52 -6.39 -4.40
C ALA A 59 6.54 -6.87 -2.94
N GLN A 60 6.45 -8.18 -2.78
CA GLN A 60 6.46 -8.82 -1.48
C GLN A 60 7.88 -8.97 -0.94
N ILE A 61 8.07 -8.56 0.31
CA ILE A 61 9.30 -8.74 1.09
C ILE A 61 9.02 -9.52 2.36
N PRO A 62 10.03 -10.22 2.92
CA PRO A 62 9.84 -11.08 4.10
C PRO A 62 9.77 -10.30 5.42
N SER A 63 10.23 -9.05 5.46
CA SER A 63 10.38 -8.25 6.67
C SER A 63 10.21 -6.76 6.37
N SER A 64 10.81 -5.86 7.16
CA SER A 64 10.90 -4.43 6.84
C SER A 64 11.91 -4.15 5.71
N ILE A 65 11.88 -2.94 5.16
CA ILE A 65 12.89 -2.51 4.17
C ILE A 65 14.26 -2.37 4.85
N GLU A 66 14.30 -1.94 6.10
CA GLU A 66 15.51 -1.81 6.90
C GLU A 66 16.19 -3.15 7.15
N ASP A 67 15.41 -4.21 7.41
CA ASP A 67 15.93 -5.56 7.63
C ASP A 67 16.50 -6.21 6.36
N LEU A 68 16.26 -5.63 5.20
CA LEU A 68 16.91 -6.04 3.95
C LEU A 68 18.38 -5.62 3.90
N LEU A 69 18.88 -4.85 4.90
CA LEU A 69 20.29 -4.58 5.11
C LEU A 69 21.08 -5.88 5.33
N GLY A 70 22.24 -5.97 4.71
CA GLY A 70 23.10 -7.15 4.81
C GLY A 70 22.74 -8.28 3.86
N ILE A 71 21.59 -8.21 3.19
CA ILE A 71 21.25 -9.12 2.09
C ILE A 71 21.80 -8.55 0.78
N GLU A 72 22.72 -9.28 0.15
CA GLU A 72 23.34 -8.90 -1.12
C GLU A 72 23.88 -7.45 -1.18
N ASN A 73 24.70 -7.07 -0.19
CA ASN A 73 25.37 -5.76 -0.14
C ASN A 73 24.41 -4.56 -0.25
N ASP A 74 23.30 -4.61 0.43
CA ASP A 74 22.32 -3.52 0.47
C ASP A 74 21.59 -3.27 -0.87
N PHE A 75 21.74 -4.19 -1.83
CA PHE A 75 21.12 -4.04 -3.15
C PHE A 75 19.60 -3.91 -3.07
N TYR A 76 18.92 -4.84 -2.37
CA TYR A 76 17.46 -4.83 -2.29
C TYR A 76 16.92 -3.54 -1.67
N ARG A 77 17.55 -3.09 -0.60
CA ARG A 77 17.17 -1.82 0.05
C ARG A 77 17.31 -0.64 -0.89
N LYS A 78 18.42 -0.53 -1.62
CA LYS A 78 18.62 0.55 -2.63
C LYS A 78 17.56 0.52 -3.71
N VAL A 79 17.17 -0.66 -4.16
CA VAL A 79 16.11 -0.83 -5.17
C VAL A 79 14.75 -0.36 -4.64
N PHE A 80 14.35 -0.78 -3.42
CA PHE A 80 13.09 -0.34 -2.82
C PHE A 80 13.05 1.16 -2.52
N LEU A 81 14.18 1.75 -2.12
CA LEU A 81 14.32 3.18 -1.90
C LEU A 81 14.50 3.99 -3.21
N ASN A 82 14.35 3.34 -4.36
CA ASN A 82 14.51 3.94 -5.69
C ASN A 82 15.87 4.61 -5.92
N LYS A 83 16.94 4.08 -5.27
CA LYS A 83 18.31 4.62 -5.31
C LYS A 83 19.26 3.87 -6.25
N ASP A 84 18.86 2.71 -6.78
CA ASP A 84 19.66 1.97 -7.76
C ASP A 84 19.34 2.45 -9.18
N PRO A 85 20.30 2.98 -9.94
CA PRO A 85 20.06 3.56 -11.26
C PRO A 85 19.46 2.58 -12.28
N ASN A 86 19.77 1.28 -12.17
CA ASN A 86 19.27 0.25 -13.07
C ASN A 86 17.86 -0.21 -12.75
N TYR A 87 17.33 0.19 -11.58
CA TYR A 87 16.02 -0.21 -11.08
C TYR A 87 15.10 1.00 -10.78
N CYS A 88 15.56 2.21 -11.08
CA CYS A 88 14.76 3.43 -10.86
C CYS A 88 13.42 3.38 -11.59
N ARG A 89 12.39 3.86 -10.92
CA ARG A 89 11.02 3.93 -11.39
C ARG A 89 10.49 5.36 -11.22
N GLU A 90 9.57 5.75 -12.08
CA GLU A 90 8.82 7.00 -11.93
C GLU A 90 7.98 7.01 -10.63
N ARG A 91 7.42 5.84 -10.29
CA ARG A 91 6.71 5.62 -9.02
C ARG A 91 7.43 4.57 -8.20
N GLU A 92 7.55 4.84 -6.92
CA GLU A 92 8.12 3.87 -5.98
C GLU A 92 7.30 2.57 -5.97
N MET A 93 7.99 1.45 -5.79
CA MET A 93 7.37 0.15 -5.63
C MET A 93 6.78 0.05 -4.23
N ALA A 94 5.52 -0.33 -4.12
CA ALA A 94 4.94 -0.65 -2.82
C ALA A 94 5.61 -1.90 -2.24
N ALA A 95 6.26 -1.76 -1.09
CA ALA A 95 6.66 -2.92 -0.30
C ALA A 95 5.44 -3.48 0.45
N ILE A 96 5.20 -4.77 0.35
CA ILE A 96 4.13 -5.44 1.08
C ILE A 96 4.66 -6.67 1.82
N ASN A 97 4.10 -6.94 2.99
CA ASN A 97 4.21 -8.23 3.64
C ASN A 97 2.96 -9.06 3.30
N ALA A 98 3.16 -10.27 2.85
CA ALA A 98 2.12 -11.22 2.48
C ALA A 98 2.66 -12.65 2.65
N ALA A 99 3.20 -12.95 3.83
CA ALA A 99 3.72 -14.28 4.13
C ALA A 99 2.62 -15.34 4.04
N ASP A 100 2.98 -16.54 3.66
CA ASP A 100 2.06 -17.64 3.52
C ASP A 100 1.36 -17.96 4.84
N VAL A 101 0.06 -18.14 4.77
CA VAL A 101 -0.81 -18.45 5.90
C VAL A 101 -1.19 -19.94 5.81
N ALA A 102 -0.50 -20.78 6.55
CA ALA A 102 -0.78 -22.22 6.62
C ALA A 102 -1.89 -22.56 7.64
N LYS A 103 -2.03 -21.75 8.69
CA LYS A 103 -3.02 -21.92 9.75
C LYS A 103 -3.55 -20.55 10.23
N PRO A 104 -4.75 -20.50 10.84
CA PRO A 104 -5.37 -19.22 11.24
C PRO A 104 -4.50 -18.33 12.13
N SER A 105 -3.64 -18.93 12.98
CA SER A 105 -2.74 -18.17 13.85
C SER A 105 -1.67 -17.37 13.08
N ASP A 106 -1.36 -17.77 11.84
CA ASP A 106 -0.34 -17.09 11.04
C ASP A 106 -0.79 -15.71 10.58
N ILE A 107 -2.11 -15.45 10.49
CA ILE A 107 -2.67 -14.12 10.17
C ILE A 107 -2.24 -13.04 11.17
N LYS A 108 -1.95 -13.44 12.41
CA LYS A 108 -1.53 -12.52 13.48
C LYS A 108 -0.06 -12.09 13.38
N LYS A 109 0.73 -12.71 12.49
CA LYS A 109 2.13 -12.32 12.28
C LYS A 109 2.19 -11.00 11.51
N ASP A 110 3.01 -10.07 11.96
CA ASP A 110 3.17 -8.75 11.31
C ASP A 110 3.57 -8.89 9.83
N VAL A 111 4.36 -9.90 9.50
CA VAL A 111 4.80 -10.19 8.13
C VAL A 111 3.74 -10.86 7.24
N ALA A 112 2.59 -11.23 7.79
CA ALA A 112 1.49 -11.84 7.02
C ALA A 112 0.53 -10.82 6.41
N SER A 113 0.66 -9.55 6.78
CA SER A 113 -0.24 -8.48 6.31
C SER A 113 0.48 -7.14 6.22
N CYS A 114 -0.17 -6.18 5.60
CA CYS A 114 0.24 -4.77 5.56
C CYS A 114 -0.98 -3.87 5.70
N LEU A 115 -0.73 -2.60 5.99
CA LEU A 115 -1.78 -1.59 6.16
C LEU A 115 -2.01 -0.86 4.83
N ILE A 116 -3.26 -0.78 4.40
CA ILE A 116 -3.64 -0.09 3.16
C ILE A 116 -4.71 0.95 3.47
N LYS A 117 -4.39 2.22 3.20
CA LYS A 117 -5.31 3.34 3.39
C LYS A 117 -6.25 3.47 2.19
N MET A 118 -7.53 3.23 2.43
CA MET A 118 -8.58 3.28 1.40
C MET A 118 -9.77 4.12 1.88
N THR A 119 -10.47 4.77 0.95
CA THR A 119 -11.72 5.50 1.24
C THR A 119 -12.87 4.56 1.57
N LYS A 120 -12.90 3.38 0.92
CA LYS A 120 -13.83 2.29 1.20
C LYS A 120 -13.20 0.96 0.77
N PRO A 121 -13.58 -0.16 1.38
CA PRO A 121 -13.04 -1.48 1.05
C PRO A 121 -13.63 -1.99 -0.28
N CYS A 122 -13.06 -1.54 -1.40
CA CYS A 122 -13.40 -2.02 -2.73
C CYS A 122 -12.16 -2.12 -3.60
N PHE A 123 -12.21 -2.93 -4.65
CA PHE A 123 -11.06 -3.21 -5.53
C PHE A 123 -10.48 -1.94 -6.18
N THR A 124 -11.34 -1.00 -6.57
CA THR A 124 -10.89 0.27 -7.17
C THR A 124 -10.09 1.10 -6.18
N SER A 125 -10.56 1.26 -4.93
CA SER A 125 -9.84 1.99 -3.87
C SER A 125 -8.57 1.26 -3.46
N PHE A 126 -8.59 -0.08 -3.42
CA PHE A 126 -7.42 -0.91 -3.22
C PHE A 126 -6.35 -0.63 -4.28
N LYS A 127 -6.69 -0.75 -5.56
CA LYS A 127 -5.74 -0.49 -6.66
C LYS A 127 -5.22 0.95 -6.63
N GLN A 128 -6.07 1.94 -6.33
CA GLN A 128 -5.66 3.34 -6.19
C GLN A 128 -4.63 3.56 -5.08
N ALA A 129 -4.72 2.81 -3.98
CA ALA A 129 -3.74 2.94 -2.90
C ALA A 129 -2.32 2.63 -3.37
N PHE A 130 -2.16 1.68 -4.29
CA PHE A 130 -0.85 1.32 -4.85
C PHE A 130 -0.34 2.27 -5.93
N LEU A 131 -1.16 3.21 -6.40
CA LEU A 131 -0.70 4.29 -7.29
C LEU A 131 -0.03 5.44 -6.51
N ASP A 132 -0.22 5.46 -5.19
CA ASP A 132 0.38 6.41 -4.27
C ASP A 132 0.85 5.65 -3.02
N ALA A 133 1.74 4.68 -3.24
CA ALA A 133 2.14 3.71 -2.23
C ALA A 133 2.78 4.35 -1.00
N GLY A 134 3.63 5.36 -1.19
CA GLY A 134 4.35 6.02 -0.09
C GLY A 134 3.44 6.66 0.97
N SER A 135 2.22 7.07 0.60
CA SER A 135 1.24 7.65 1.54
C SER A 135 0.15 6.68 1.98
N ARG A 136 -0.03 5.57 1.26
CA ARG A 136 -1.22 4.71 1.42
C ARG A 136 -0.93 3.25 1.75
N VAL A 137 0.30 2.78 1.56
CA VAL A 137 0.69 1.39 1.86
C VAL A 137 1.82 1.42 2.89
N ARG A 138 1.67 0.68 3.98
CA ARG A 138 2.68 0.57 5.03
C ARG A 138 2.79 -0.85 5.53
N LEU A 139 4.00 -1.24 5.85
CA LEU A 139 4.26 -2.47 6.59
C LEU A 139 3.79 -2.29 8.04
N ASN A 140 3.48 -3.39 8.72
CA ASN A 140 3.13 -3.32 10.14
C ASN A 140 4.30 -2.83 10.99
N SER A 141 5.55 -3.13 10.57
CA SER A 141 6.77 -2.62 11.21
C SER A 141 6.89 -1.09 11.17
N ASP A 142 6.30 -0.46 10.16
CA ASP A 142 6.38 0.99 9.93
C ASP A 142 5.17 1.74 10.49
N LYS A 143 4.33 1.06 11.27
CA LYS A 143 3.17 1.67 11.90
C LYS A 143 3.65 2.73 12.89
N PRO A 144 3.35 4.02 12.67
CA PRO A 144 3.73 5.05 13.62
C PRO A 144 2.97 4.81 14.92
N GLU A 145 3.69 4.78 16.03
CA GLU A 145 3.08 4.87 17.34
C GLU A 145 2.56 6.30 17.53
N SER A 146 1.25 6.46 17.46
CA SER A 146 0.63 7.76 17.72
C SER A 146 0.32 7.86 19.20
N TYR A 147 1.14 8.61 19.92
CA TYR A 147 0.90 9.00 21.33
C TYR A 147 0.23 10.36 21.43
N ALA A 148 -0.15 10.99 20.33
CA ALA A 148 -0.79 12.29 20.33
C ALA A 148 -2.26 12.17 20.73
N SER A 149 -2.73 13.09 21.57
CA SER A 149 -4.16 13.27 21.83
C SER A 149 -4.87 13.60 20.51
N ALA A 150 -5.95 12.91 20.21
CA ALA A 150 -6.74 13.12 19.02
C ALA A 150 -8.15 13.59 19.38
N ILE A 151 -8.73 14.42 18.53
CA ILE A 151 -10.15 14.77 18.61
C ILE A 151 -10.90 13.86 17.66
N GLU A 152 -11.66 12.91 18.19
CA GLU A 152 -12.40 11.94 17.39
C GLU A 152 -13.72 12.51 16.87
N ARG A 153 -14.34 13.41 17.65
CA ARG A 153 -15.66 13.95 17.34
C ARG A 153 -15.84 15.34 17.93
N ILE A 154 -16.51 16.20 17.17
CA ILE A 154 -16.90 17.55 17.60
C ILE A 154 -18.40 17.70 17.43
N ARG A 155 -19.08 18.11 18.50
CA ARG A 155 -20.50 18.45 18.46
C ARG A 155 -20.71 19.88 18.89
N PHE A 156 -21.46 20.63 18.09
CA PHE A 156 -21.79 22.02 18.36
C PHE A 156 -23.19 22.09 18.97
N VAL A 157 -23.29 22.83 20.09
CA VAL A 157 -24.55 23.05 20.79
C VAL A 157 -24.77 24.54 20.93
N GLY A 158 -25.84 25.05 20.35
CA GLY A 158 -26.17 26.47 20.32
C GLY A 158 -25.38 27.27 19.28
N GLY A 159 -25.81 28.49 19.03
CA GLY A 159 -25.16 29.42 18.10
C GLY A 159 -25.33 29.04 16.61
N TYR A 160 -24.44 29.57 15.78
CA TYR A 160 -24.51 29.45 14.32
C TYR A 160 -24.31 28.03 13.78
N LEU A 161 -23.58 27.20 14.53
CA LEU A 161 -23.27 25.81 14.16
C LEU A 161 -24.11 24.77 14.93
N ASP A 162 -25.20 25.20 15.56
CA ASP A 162 -26.03 24.32 16.39
C ASP A 162 -26.47 23.06 15.62
N GLY A 163 -26.34 21.91 16.27
CA GLY A 163 -26.70 20.60 15.71
C GLY A 163 -25.66 20.00 14.74
N LEU A 164 -24.56 20.70 14.44
CA LEU A 164 -23.49 20.14 13.64
C LEU A 164 -22.71 19.12 14.47
N ASP A 165 -22.59 17.91 13.93
CA ASP A 165 -21.89 16.78 14.54
C ASP A 165 -20.90 16.20 13.52
N ILE A 166 -19.60 16.23 13.83
CA ILE A 166 -18.52 15.89 12.91
C ILE A 166 -17.64 14.81 13.55
N GLU A 167 -17.53 13.67 12.88
CA GLU A 167 -16.51 12.67 13.18
C GLU A 167 -15.22 13.05 12.44
N LEU A 168 -14.12 13.06 13.16
CA LEU A 168 -12.80 13.35 12.62
C LEU A 168 -12.01 12.05 12.44
N SER A 169 -11.24 12.00 11.38
CA SER A 169 -10.29 10.93 11.11
C SER A 169 -8.96 11.23 11.82
N ASP A 170 -8.20 10.21 12.19
CA ASP A 170 -6.82 10.33 12.71
C ASP A 170 -5.85 10.93 11.69
N HIS A 171 -6.31 11.18 10.48
CA HIS A 171 -5.53 11.70 9.39
C HIS A 171 -5.96 13.11 9.00
N LEU A 172 -5.68 13.51 7.76
CA LEU A 172 -6.12 14.79 7.23
C LEU A 172 -7.64 14.86 7.14
N ASN A 173 -8.23 15.87 7.81
CA ASN A 173 -9.62 16.24 7.68
C ASN A 173 -9.71 17.53 6.85
N ALA A 174 -10.58 17.58 5.84
CA ALA A 174 -10.77 18.73 4.99
C ALA A 174 -12.19 19.29 5.13
N VAL A 175 -12.29 20.57 5.47
CA VAL A 175 -13.57 21.29 5.54
C VAL A 175 -13.74 22.11 4.28
N ILE A 176 -14.73 21.75 3.45
CA ILE A 176 -14.97 22.36 2.14
C ILE A 176 -16.33 23.06 2.16
N GLY A 177 -16.41 24.22 1.54
CA GLY A 177 -17.66 24.98 1.41
C GLY A 177 -17.43 26.39 0.86
N GLY A 178 -18.52 27.06 0.46
CA GLY A 178 -18.51 28.41 -0.04
C GLY A 178 -18.08 29.48 0.99
N ARG A 179 -18.06 30.74 0.57
CA ARG A 179 -17.82 31.87 1.50
C ARG A 179 -18.99 32.00 2.49
N GLY A 180 -18.70 32.23 3.75
CA GLY A 180 -19.71 32.45 4.79
C GLY A 180 -20.37 31.18 5.36
N THR A 181 -19.92 29.97 5.00
CA THR A 181 -20.53 28.71 5.45
C THR A 181 -20.02 28.20 6.81
N GLY A 182 -19.30 29.00 7.58
CA GLY A 182 -18.86 28.62 8.94
C GLY A 182 -17.56 27.81 9.03
N LYS A 183 -16.83 27.58 7.92
CA LYS A 183 -15.58 26.81 7.93
C LYS A 183 -14.55 27.32 8.94
N SER A 184 -14.29 28.63 8.91
CA SER A 184 -13.37 29.27 9.87
C SER A 184 -13.89 29.19 11.30
N THR A 185 -15.20 29.27 11.50
CA THR A 185 -15.83 29.13 12.82
C THR A 185 -15.58 27.75 13.41
N VAL A 186 -15.68 26.68 12.63
CA VAL A 186 -15.35 25.31 13.07
C VAL A 186 -13.91 25.25 13.55
N VAL A 187 -12.97 25.77 12.75
CA VAL A 187 -11.53 25.75 13.09
C VAL A 187 -11.23 26.57 14.37
N GLU A 188 -11.83 27.74 14.50
CA GLU A 188 -11.65 28.58 15.70
C GLU A 188 -12.26 27.94 16.96
N CYS A 189 -13.39 27.25 16.85
CA CYS A 189 -13.95 26.52 18.01
C CYS A 189 -13.08 25.34 18.48
N ILE A 190 -12.30 24.73 17.59
CA ILE A 190 -11.35 23.67 17.98
C ILE A 190 -10.13 24.26 18.70
N ARG A 191 -9.81 25.51 18.40
CA ARG A 191 -8.63 26.18 18.93
C ARG A 191 -8.79 26.65 20.39
N TYR A 192 -10.02 26.89 20.83
CA TYR A 192 -10.36 27.34 22.16
C TYR A 192 -10.78 26.19 23.09
#